data_e3523ae66cd165a44164721d3c5bc6d7
#
_entry.id   e3523ae66cd165a44164721d3c5bc6d7
#
_cell.length_a   1.000
_cell.length_b   1.000
_cell.length_c   1.000
_cell.angle_alpha   90.00
_cell.angle_beta   90.00
_cell.angle_gamma   90.00
#
_symmetry.space_group_name_H-M   'P 1'
#
loop_
_entity.id
_entity.type
_entity.pdbx_description
1 polymer ?
#
loop_
_entity_poly.entity_id
_entity_poly.type
_entity_poly.pdbx_seq_one_letter_code
_entity_poly.pdbx_strand_id
1 'polypeptide(L)'
;MFNFNQKYIFLIFPFFLIFQGLTVFIIGLISLITIIKVILTKKYSVFYNKIIIFLLLFSIYIIISSLNSNQIILSLESSLFYFRFAIFAIFISLILESKKKYLSLFLYSLIILTLLISIDGIFQYFTNYNLIGLKKNEIHTGRLSGIFNKELILGSFISRVYPIILGLSFYLKKEKNFLYSKLGVFLYISFLLGILVSGDRTALIYFLGTTIIMTIFLKNFYKFFILIIFLSSLIILIITSINPTFKIRFIDRTLNEDLNISQGFLKLNFFTTTHEEHFKTAILVFKEKPLLGVGPKLFREECKKFENIYLYGCSTHPHNNFLQILSEIGIIGLLFYLLAFGYLINNLINNILKNRKNNNYNNDFIVKNFMIIAILISIQPLFPSSNFFGSYINTFYYLPIGIYLALEKTK
;
A
#
# COMPACT_ATOMS: atom_id res chain seq x y z
N MET A 1 27.34 -11.31 7.07
CA MET A 1 27.31 -9.86 6.84
C MET A 1 26.64 -9.08 7.97
N PHE A 2 25.51 -9.50 8.48
CA PHE A 2 24.83 -8.87 9.61
C PHE A 2 24.90 -9.77 10.84
N ASN A 3 25.79 -9.44 11.80
CA ASN A 3 25.96 -10.20 13.07
C ASN A 3 25.09 -9.66 14.22
N PHE A 4 24.36 -8.60 14.00
CA PHE A 4 23.42 -8.10 14.99
C PHE A 4 22.27 -9.09 15.13
N ASN A 5 21.65 -9.20 16.30
CA ASN A 5 20.50 -10.09 16.55
C ASN A 5 19.35 -9.76 15.58
N GLN A 6 19.51 -10.17 14.33
CA GLN A 6 18.64 -9.87 13.17
C GLN A 6 17.18 -10.24 13.45
N LYS A 7 16.94 -11.26 14.29
CA LYS A 7 15.60 -11.64 14.73
C LYS A 7 14.85 -10.51 15.44
N TYR A 8 15.56 -9.65 16.19
CA TYR A 8 14.91 -8.54 16.89
C TYR A 8 14.48 -7.43 15.93
N ILE A 9 15.25 -7.18 14.87
CA ILE A 9 14.86 -6.22 13.83
C ILE A 9 13.54 -6.67 13.20
N PHE A 10 13.41 -7.95 12.86
CA PHE A 10 12.18 -8.48 12.28
C PHE A 10 11.00 -8.50 13.24
N LEU A 11 11.26 -8.76 14.52
CA LEU A 11 10.22 -8.75 15.54
C LEU A 11 9.69 -7.34 15.83
N ILE A 12 10.58 -6.35 15.85
CA ILE A 12 10.25 -4.99 16.29
C ILE A 12 9.83 -4.10 15.11
N PHE A 13 10.39 -4.31 13.89
CA PHE A 13 10.16 -3.45 12.74
C PHE A 13 8.68 -3.18 12.44
N PRO A 14 7.75 -4.16 12.45
CA PRO A 14 6.34 -3.89 12.21
C PRO A 14 5.74 -2.87 13.17
N PHE A 15 6.13 -2.88 14.45
CA PHE A 15 5.58 -1.95 15.44
C PHE A 15 5.98 -0.48 15.19
N PHE A 16 7.10 -0.24 14.51
CA PHE A 16 7.46 1.11 14.10
C PHE A 16 6.52 1.66 13.02
N LEU A 17 5.82 0.78 12.27
CA LEU A 17 4.84 1.22 11.26
C LEU A 17 3.65 1.99 11.84
N ILE A 18 3.43 1.95 13.15
CA ILE A 18 2.44 2.81 13.83
C ILE A 18 2.89 4.29 13.77
N PHE A 19 4.19 4.53 13.90
CA PHE A 19 4.77 5.87 14.02
C PHE A 19 5.42 6.28 12.70
N GLN A 20 4.70 7.04 11.86
CA GLN A 20 5.14 7.39 10.51
C GLN A 20 6.53 8.04 10.48
N GLY A 21 6.78 9.05 11.31
CA GLY A 21 8.07 9.74 11.37
C GLY A 21 9.21 8.81 11.81
N LEU A 22 8.97 7.99 12.83
CA LEU A 22 9.95 7.02 13.33
C LEU A 22 10.28 5.94 12.29
N THR A 23 9.27 5.45 11.56
CA THR A 23 9.47 4.51 10.45
C THR A 23 10.41 5.08 9.39
N VAL A 24 10.18 6.32 8.98
CA VAL A 24 11.00 6.99 7.95
C VAL A 24 12.43 7.19 8.43
N PHE A 25 12.61 7.58 9.70
CA PHE A 25 13.94 7.73 10.32
C PHE A 25 14.70 6.40 10.38
N ILE A 26 14.03 5.33 10.82
CA ILE A 26 14.61 3.98 10.90
C ILE A 26 15.01 3.46 9.50
N ILE A 27 14.19 3.67 8.48
CA ILE A 27 14.53 3.31 7.09
C ILE A 27 15.80 4.06 6.65
N GLY A 28 15.92 5.35 6.99
CA GLY A 28 17.12 6.14 6.72
C GLY A 28 18.38 5.54 7.37
N LEU A 29 18.30 5.21 8.67
CA LEU A 29 19.40 4.57 9.41
C LEU A 29 19.77 3.20 8.84
N ILE A 30 18.77 2.36 8.58
CA ILE A 30 18.99 1.03 7.98
C ILE A 30 19.67 1.16 6.62
N SER A 31 19.25 2.12 5.81
CA SER A 31 19.83 2.35 4.48
C SER A 31 21.28 2.78 4.59
N LEU A 32 21.60 3.72 5.49
CA LEU A 32 22.98 4.15 5.74
C LEU A 32 23.87 2.99 6.20
N ILE A 33 23.42 2.22 7.19
CA ILE A 33 24.14 1.03 7.68
C ILE A 33 24.35 0.02 6.53
N THR A 34 23.36 -0.16 5.66
CA THR A 34 23.46 -1.09 4.52
C THR A 34 24.53 -0.63 3.53
N ILE A 35 24.55 0.64 3.17
CA ILE A 35 25.56 1.22 2.28
C ILE A 35 26.96 1.01 2.88
N ILE A 36 27.18 1.40 4.13
CA ILE A 36 28.47 1.23 4.83
C ILE A 36 28.91 -0.24 4.79
N LYS A 37 28.01 -1.18 5.10
CA LYS A 37 28.33 -2.62 5.08
C LYS A 37 28.64 -3.15 3.70
N VAL A 38 27.95 -2.72 2.65
CA VAL A 38 28.23 -3.10 1.26
C VAL A 38 29.62 -2.63 0.87
N ILE A 39 29.98 -1.40 1.22
CA ILE A 39 31.31 -0.83 0.95
C ILE A 39 32.40 -1.63 1.68
N LEU A 40 32.26 -1.82 3.00
CA LEU A 40 33.24 -2.55 3.83
C LEU A 40 33.43 -4.01 3.41
N THR A 41 32.34 -4.67 2.96
CA THR A 41 32.40 -6.08 2.53
C THR A 41 32.64 -6.24 1.03
N LYS A 42 32.76 -5.13 0.27
CA LYS A 42 32.93 -5.10 -1.20
C LYS A 42 31.87 -5.91 -1.96
N LYS A 43 30.67 -6.08 -1.39
CA LYS A 43 29.57 -6.87 -2.01
C LYS A 43 28.71 -6.03 -2.97
N TYR A 44 29.32 -5.40 -3.95
CA TYR A 44 28.62 -4.52 -4.91
C TYR A 44 27.63 -5.26 -5.82
N SER A 45 27.73 -6.59 -5.91
CA SER A 45 26.83 -7.41 -6.72
C SER A 45 25.34 -7.28 -6.33
N VAL A 46 25.04 -6.80 -5.13
CA VAL A 46 23.66 -6.53 -4.69
C VAL A 46 22.97 -5.45 -5.52
N PHE A 47 23.74 -4.56 -6.14
CA PHE A 47 23.25 -3.50 -7.01
C PHE A 47 22.99 -3.94 -8.46
N TYR A 48 23.46 -5.12 -8.88
CA TYR A 48 23.35 -5.60 -10.27
C TYR A 48 21.98 -6.25 -10.57
N ASN A 49 21.09 -6.35 -9.59
CA ASN A 49 19.73 -6.82 -9.85
C ASN A 49 18.96 -5.79 -10.69
N LYS A 50 18.30 -6.23 -11.76
CA LYS A 50 17.58 -5.38 -12.71
C LYS A 50 16.51 -4.50 -12.05
N ILE A 51 15.80 -5.03 -11.04
CA ILE A 51 14.79 -4.29 -10.29
C ILE A 51 15.46 -3.16 -9.49
N ILE A 52 16.58 -3.44 -8.83
CA ILE A 52 17.33 -2.43 -8.06
C ILE A 52 17.89 -1.34 -8.98
N ILE A 53 18.48 -1.73 -10.12
CA ILE A 53 18.95 -0.75 -11.12
C ILE A 53 17.80 0.15 -11.57
N PHE A 54 16.65 -0.42 -11.90
CA PHE A 54 15.48 0.34 -12.31
C PHE A 54 15.03 1.34 -11.23
N LEU A 55 14.97 0.92 -9.96
CA LEU A 55 14.59 1.78 -8.83
C LEU A 55 15.61 2.90 -8.57
N LEU A 56 16.90 2.63 -8.76
CA LEU A 56 17.95 3.64 -8.64
C LEU A 56 17.89 4.64 -9.81
N LEU A 57 17.68 4.17 -11.04
CA LEU A 57 17.47 5.05 -12.21
C LEU A 57 16.23 5.95 -12.01
N PHE A 58 15.13 5.40 -11.50
CA PHE A 58 13.97 6.19 -11.13
C PHE A 58 14.32 7.24 -10.07
N SER A 59 15.12 6.88 -9.05
CA SER A 59 15.55 7.82 -8.01
C SER A 59 16.40 8.97 -8.56
N ILE A 60 17.28 8.68 -9.53
CA ILE A 60 18.07 9.70 -10.24
C ILE A 60 17.14 10.60 -11.06
N TYR A 61 16.19 10.00 -11.78
CA TYR A 61 15.24 10.75 -12.61
C TYR A 61 14.40 11.75 -11.79
N ILE A 62 13.88 11.36 -10.61
CA ILE A 62 13.09 12.29 -9.78
C ILE A 62 13.93 13.44 -9.22
N ILE A 63 15.25 13.25 -9.02
CA ILE A 63 16.16 14.35 -8.67
C ILE A 63 16.29 15.32 -9.86
N ILE A 64 16.45 14.79 -11.09
CA ILE A 64 16.51 15.63 -12.32
C ILE A 64 15.20 16.44 -12.47
N SER A 65 14.04 15.81 -12.27
CA SER A 65 12.74 16.50 -12.27
C SER A 65 12.70 17.61 -11.22
N SER A 66 13.21 17.36 -9.99
CA SER A 66 13.26 18.35 -8.93
C SER A 66 14.14 19.55 -9.27
N LEU A 67 15.30 19.33 -9.90
CA LEU A 67 16.21 20.40 -10.33
C LEU A 67 15.60 21.30 -11.43
N ASN A 68 14.63 20.77 -12.20
CA ASN A 68 13.87 21.53 -13.20
C ASN A 68 12.61 22.22 -12.63
N SER A 69 12.33 22.06 -11.35
CA SER A 69 11.14 22.65 -10.72
C SER A 69 11.29 24.14 -10.41
N ASN A 70 10.17 24.83 -10.24
CA ASN A 70 10.17 26.25 -9.84
C ASN A 70 10.57 26.43 -8.35
N GLN A 71 10.44 25.37 -7.53
CA GLN A 71 10.76 25.35 -6.11
C GLN A 71 11.70 24.19 -5.80
N ILE A 72 12.96 24.33 -6.26
CA ILE A 72 13.98 23.27 -6.25
C ILE A 72 14.17 22.69 -4.84
N ILE A 73 14.35 23.54 -3.83
CA ILE A 73 14.63 23.11 -2.44
C ILE A 73 13.48 22.25 -1.91
N LEU A 74 12.23 22.73 -2.05
CA LEU A 74 11.04 22.03 -1.57
C LEU A 74 10.86 20.66 -2.29
N SER A 75 11.14 20.60 -3.59
CA SER A 75 11.09 19.36 -4.35
C SER A 75 12.21 18.38 -3.96
N LEU A 76 13.43 18.89 -3.72
CA LEU A 76 14.57 18.08 -3.29
C LEU A 76 14.39 17.45 -1.91
N GLU A 77 13.65 18.06 -0.99
CA GLU A 77 13.33 17.47 0.32
C GLU A 77 12.72 16.05 0.21
N SER A 78 11.98 15.78 -0.87
CA SER A 78 11.35 14.48 -1.08
C SER A 78 12.11 13.57 -2.04
N SER A 79 12.90 14.12 -2.96
CA SER A 79 13.56 13.37 -4.03
C SER A 79 15.02 13.04 -3.75
N LEU A 80 15.78 13.93 -3.07
CA LEU A 80 17.22 13.78 -2.89
C LEU A 80 17.64 12.44 -2.24
N PHE A 81 16.90 12.02 -1.23
CA PHE A 81 17.16 10.77 -0.51
C PHE A 81 16.18 9.65 -0.88
N TYR A 82 15.50 9.73 -2.02
CA TYR A 82 14.51 8.71 -2.40
C TYR A 82 15.14 7.33 -2.62
N PHE A 83 16.38 7.26 -3.08
CA PHE A 83 17.15 6.03 -3.25
C PHE A 83 17.24 5.17 -1.96
N ARG A 84 17.05 5.78 -0.76
CA ARG A 84 17.06 5.03 0.52
C ARG A 84 16.05 3.89 0.55
N PHE A 85 14.93 4.01 -0.16
CA PHE A 85 13.92 2.96 -0.21
C PHE A 85 14.40 1.75 -1.03
N ALA A 86 15.12 1.96 -2.14
CA ALA A 86 15.76 0.89 -2.89
C ALA A 86 16.83 0.17 -2.03
N ILE A 87 17.62 0.93 -1.27
CA ILE A 87 18.60 0.37 -0.31
C ILE A 87 17.90 -0.39 0.82
N PHE A 88 16.76 0.08 1.31
CA PHE A 88 15.96 -0.64 2.28
C PHE A 88 15.46 -1.98 1.73
N ALA A 89 15.01 -2.04 0.47
CA ALA A 89 14.66 -3.30 -0.18
C ALA A 89 15.86 -4.26 -0.28
N ILE A 90 17.07 -3.75 -0.58
CA ILE A 90 18.32 -4.53 -0.55
C ILE A 90 18.57 -5.08 0.86
N PHE A 91 18.43 -4.27 1.90
CA PHE A 91 18.60 -4.70 3.28
C PHE A 91 17.68 -5.87 3.63
N ILE A 92 16.39 -5.75 3.34
CA ILE A 92 15.41 -6.82 3.56
C ILE A 92 15.82 -8.10 2.81
N SER A 93 16.20 -7.98 1.54
CA SER A 93 16.68 -9.11 0.74
C SER A 93 17.88 -9.80 1.39
N LEU A 94 18.91 -9.06 1.78
CA LEU A 94 20.13 -9.61 2.37
C LEU A 94 19.91 -10.33 3.71
N ILE A 95 19.00 -9.81 4.55
CA ILE A 95 18.69 -10.45 5.81
C ILE A 95 17.93 -11.76 5.58
N LEU A 96 16.96 -11.76 4.69
CA LEU A 96 16.10 -12.91 4.44
C LEU A 96 16.81 -14.04 3.68
N GLU A 97 17.76 -13.72 2.79
CA GLU A 97 18.62 -14.72 2.13
C GLU A 97 19.39 -15.56 3.16
N SER A 98 19.84 -14.93 4.24
CA SER A 98 20.63 -15.61 5.26
C SER A 98 19.83 -16.55 6.15
N LYS A 99 18.53 -16.26 6.40
CA LYS A 99 17.71 -17.04 7.35
C LYS A 99 16.19 -16.89 7.07
N LYS A 100 15.63 -17.77 6.26
CA LYS A 100 14.16 -17.80 5.96
C LYS A 100 13.27 -17.91 7.22
N LYS A 101 13.76 -18.51 8.33
CA LYS A 101 12.96 -18.59 9.56
C LYS A 101 12.57 -17.22 10.15
N TYR A 102 13.28 -16.14 9.79
CA TYR A 102 12.89 -14.79 10.22
C TYR A 102 11.60 -14.30 9.56
N LEU A 103 11.22 -14.87 8.41
CA LEU A 103 9.92 -14.57 7.78
C LEU A 103 8.74 -14.95 8.68
N SER A 104 8.83 -16.07 9.41
CA SER A 104 7.76 -16.45 10.35
C SER A 104 7.68 -15.50 11.55
N LEU A 105 8.83 -15.04 12.08
CA LEU A 105 8.84 -14.06 13.18
C LEU A 105 8.23 -12.72 12.71
N PHE A 106 8.61 -12.27 11.53
CA PHE A 106 8.05 -11.07 10.93
C PHE A 106 6.54 -11.18 10.71
N LEU A 107 6.08 -12.33 10.20
CA LEU A 107 4.67 -12.62 10.02
C LEU A 107 3.89 -12.53 11.34
N TYR A 108 4.38 -13.17 12.41
CA TYR A 108 3.70 -13.10 13.72
C TYR A 108 3.63 -11.66 14.24
N SER A 109 4.70 -10.87 14.07
CA SER A 109 4.70 -9.47 14.47
C SER A 109 3.71 -8.64 13.67
N LEU A 110 3.61 -8.87 12.35
CA LEU A 110 2.61 -8.21 11.50
C LEU A 110 1.18 -8.60 11.89
N ILE A 111 0.92 -9.88 12.17
CA ILE A 111 -0.40 -10.36 12.59
C ILE A 111 -0.79 -9.70 13.92
N ILE A 112 0.09 -9.73 14.92
CA ILE A 112 -0.16 -9.13 16.23
C ILE A 112 -0.44 -7.62 16.08
N LEU A 113 0.41 -6.92 15.35
CA LEU A 113 0.23 -5.49 15.12
C LEU A 113 -1.11 -5.19 14.44
N THR A 114 -1.41 -5.88 13.32
CA THR A 114 -2.64 -5.62 12.55
C THR A 114 -3.88 -5.95 13.37
N LEU A 115 -3.83 -7.00 14.21
CA LEU A 115 -4.89 -7.34 15.14
C LEU A 115 -5.09 -6.25 16.21
N LEU A 116 -4.01 -5.76 16.82
CA LEU A 116 -4.06 -4.67 17.78
C LEU A 116 -4.67 -3.40 17.19
N ILE A 117 -4.26 -3.03 15.96
CA ILE A 117 -4.81 -1.87 15.24
C ILE A 117 -6.30 -2.07 14.94
N SER A 118 -6.72 -3.29 14.56
CA SER A 118 -8.12 -3.59 14.29
C SER A 118 -8.96 -3.50 15.58
N ILE A 119 -8.47 -4.05 16.68
CA ILE A 119 -9.13 -3.99 17.99
C ILE A 119 -9.23 -2.53 18.48
N ASP A 120 -8.15 -1.77 18.33
CA ASP A 120 -8.13 -0.35 18.71
C ASP A 120 -9.17 0.48 17.94
N GLY A 121 -9.29 0.26 16.62
CA GLY A 121 -10.33 0.89 15.81
C GLY A 121 -11.75 0.48 16.22
N ILE A 122 -11.97 -0.80 16.50
CA ILE A 122 -13.26 -1.31 17.00
C ILE A 122 -13.58 -0.70 18.38
N PHE A 123 -12.62 -0.66 19.28
CA PHE A 123 -12.77 -0.04 20.59
C PHE A 123 -13.11 1.45 20.46
N GLN A 124 -12.39 2.20 19.60
CA GLN A 124 -12.67 3.62 19.35
C GLN A 124 -14.08 3.83 18.78
N TYR A 125 -14.59 2.90 18.00
CA TYR A 125 -15.96 2.96 17.47
C TYR A 125 -17.02 2.98 18.60
N PHE A 126 -16.86 2.13 19.61
CA PHE A 126 -17.84 2.02 20.71
C PHE A 126 -17.66 3.07 21.81
N THR A 127 -16.43 3.47 22.10
CA THR A 127 -16.12 4.34 23.24
C THR A 127 -15.86 5.79 22.87
N ASN A 128 -15.70 6.10 21.57
CA ASN A 128 -15.21 7.37 21.01
C ASN A 128 -13.75 7.69 21.36
N TYR A 129 -13.06 6.83 22.11
CA TYR A 129 -11.64 6.95 22.46
C TYR A 129 -10.92 5.68 22.02
N ASN A 130 -9.68 5.81 21.52
CA ASN A 130 -8.86 4.66 21.24
C ASN A 130 -8.22 4.10 22.53
N LEU A 131 -7.50 2.97 22.45
CA LEU A 131 -6.89 2.31 23.61
C LEU A 131 -5.88 3.17 24.37
N ILE A 132 -5.31 4.20 23.74
CA ILE A 132 -4.38 5.15 24.38
C ILE A 132 -5.06 6.48 24.78
N GLY A 133 -6.38 6.57 24.72
CA GLY A 133 -7.17 7.70 25.19
C GLY A 133 -7.34 8.85 24.17
N LEU A 134 -6.96 8.67 22.90
CA LEU A 134 -7.17 9.68 21.87
C LEU A 134 -8.63 9.66 21.40
N LYS A 135 -9.29 10.84 21.42
CA LYS A 135 -10.67 11.01 20.94
C LYS A 135 -10.75 10.84 19.43
N LYS A 136 -11.87 10.28 18.93
CA LYS A 136 -12.13 10.20 17.50
C LYS A 136 -12.17 11.59 16.85
N ASN A 137 -11.76 11.68 15.59
CA ASN A 137 -11.83 12.92 14.84
C ASN A 137 -13.30 13.26 14.52
N GLU A 138 -13.78 14.42 14.98
CA GLU A 138 -15.17 14.88 14.79
C GLU A 138 -15.39 15.55 13.43
N ILE A 139 -14.31 16.05 12.79
CA ILE A 139 -14.39 16.73 11.49
C ILE A 139 -14.79 15.75 10.38
N HIS A 140 -14.31 14.50 10.44
CA HIS A 140 -14.57 13.49 9.42
C HIS A 140 -15.59 12.46 9.92
N THR A 141 -16.88 12.83 9.90
CA THR A 141 -17.96 11.94 10.33
C THR A 141 -17.92 10.58 9.60
N GLY A 142 -17.99 9.49 10.38
CA GLY A 142 -17.96 8.12 9.85
C GLY A 142 -16.58 7.60 9.46
N ARG A 143 -15.47 8.27 9.85
CA ARG A 143 -14.10 7.76 9.71
C ARG A 143 -13.38 7.71 11.04
N LEU A 144 -12.66 6.61 11.28
CA LEU A 144 -11.87 6.43 12.50
C LEU A 144 -10.38 6.29 12.15
N SER A 145 -9.56 6.86 13.00
CA SER A 145 -8.10 6.83 12.86
C SER A 145 -7.43 5.79 13.77
N GLY A 146 -8.12 5.34 14.83
CA GLY A 146 -7.51 4.49 15.84
C GLY A 146 -6.25 5.11 16.43
N ILE A 147 -5.22 4.32 16.59
CA ILE A 147 -3.92 4.70 17.12
C ILE A 147 -3.16 5.72 16.25
N PHE A 148 -3.58 5.91 14.99
CA PHE A 148 -2.93 6.85 14.06
C PHE A 148 -3.31 8.33 14.29
N ASN A 149 -4.03 8.64 15.36
CA ASN A 149 -4.40 9.99 15.82
C ASN A 149 -5.16 10.79 14.75
N LYS A 150 -4.53 11.81 14.14
CA LYS A 150 -5.16 12.65 13.11
C LYS A 150 -5.21 11.99 11.73
N GLU A 151 -4.41 10.97 11.50
CA GLU A 151 -4.27 10.33 10.20
C GLU A 151 -5.33 9.24 10.00
N LEU A 152 -6.18 9.41 9.01
CA LEU A 152 -7.27 8.46 8.70
C LEU A 152 -6.78 7.29 7.85
N ILE A 153 -5.74 6.59 8.33
CA ILE A 153 -5.06 5.52 7.59
C ILE A 153 -5.30 4.11 8.14
N LEU A 154 -6.15 3.94 9.16
CA LEU A 154 -6.41 2.66 9.81
C LEU A 154 -6.79 1.57 8.79
N GLY A 155 -7.82 1.76 7.99
CA GLY A 155 -8.24 0.79 6.98
C GLY A 155 -7.18 0.60 5.88
N SER A 156 -6.59 1.70 5.44
CA SER A 156 -5.52 1.72 4.45
C SER A 156 -4.28 0.93 4.90
N PHE A 157 -3.92 0.98 6.19
CA PHE A 157 -2.85 0.17 6.77
C PHE A 157 -3.19 -1.32 6.70
N ILE A 158 -4.35 -1.71 7.26
CA ILE A 158 -4.77 -3.12 7.30
C ILE A 158 -4.80 -3.71 5.89
N SER A 159 -5.40 -3.02 4.93
CA SER A 159 -5.57 -3.53 3.57
C SER A 159 -4.25 -3.70 2.81
N ARG A 160 -3.23 -2.87 3.06
CA ARG A 160 -1.90 -3.00 2.44
C ARG A 160 -1.04 -4.08 3.08
N VAL A 161 -1.18 -4.29 4.39
CA VAL A 161 -0.44 -5.33 5.11
C VAL A 161 -1.05 -6.72 4.88
N TYR A 162 -2.35 -6.79 4.63
CA TYR A 162 -3.09 -8.04 4.46
C TYR A 162 -2.50 -8.99 3.38
N PRO A 163 -2.19 -8.57 2.14
CA PRO A 163 -1.57 -9.46 1.16
C PRO A 163 -0.19 -9.97 1.62
N ILE A 164 0.58 -9.17 2.36
CA ILE A 164 1.87 -9.60 2.92
C ILE A 164 1.65 -10.71 3.94
N ILE A 165 0.69 -10.54 4.86
CA ILE A 165 0.31 -11.56 5.86
C ILE A 165 -0.14 -12.85 5.15
N LEU A 166 -1.02 -12.74 4.16
CA LEU A 166 -1.50 -13.88 3.41
C LEU A 166 -0.36 -14.63 2.73
N GLY A 167 0.49 -13.93 2.00
CA GLY A 167 1.64 -14.54 1.33
C GLY A 167 2.56 -15.25 2.32
N LEU A 168 3.01 -14.56 3.36
CA LEU A 168 3.94 -15.11 4.34
C LEU A 168 3.36 -16.26 5.15
N SER A 169 2.03 -16.36 5.30
CA SER A 169 1.38 -17.48 6.01
C SER A 169 1.72 -18.85 5.42
N PHE A 170 2.10 -18.91 4.12
CA PHE A 170 2.56 -20.13 3.46
C PHE A 170 3.95 -20.62 3.91
N TYR A 171 4.67 -19.86 4.72
CA TYR A 171 5.91 -20.33 5.36
C TYR A 171 5.70 -21.00 6.74
N LEU A 172 4.48 -21.00 7.27
CA LEU A 172 4.19 -21.73 8.49
C LEU A 172 4.08 -23.24 8.19
N LYS A 173 4.70 -24.09 9.03
CA LYS A 173 4.73 -25.55 8.83
C LYS A 173 3.35 -26.23 8.76
N LYS A 174 2.31 -25.58 9.25
CA LYS A 174 0.90 -26.04 9.20
C LYS A 174 0.10 -25.28 8.14
N GLU A 175 0.73 -24.87 7.10
CA GLU A 175 0.28 -23.88 6.11
C GLU A 175 -1.06 -24.19 5.47
N LYS A 176 -1.26 -25.44 5.05
CA LYS A 176 -2.52 -25.83 4.41
C LYS A 176 -3.74 -25.64 5.30
N ASN A 177 -3.53 -25.64 6.62
CA ASN A 177 -4.59 -25.56 7.61
C ASN A 177 -4.68 -24.20 8.31
N PHE A 178 -3.63 -23.33 8.24
CA PHE A 178 -3.64 -22.06 8.97
C PHE A 178 -4.79 -21.15 8.54
N LEU A 179 -4.98 -20.97 7.24
CA LEU A 179 -6.03 -20.11 6.69
C LEU A 179 -7.45 -20.66 6.98
N TYR A 180 -7.58 -21.99 7.10
CA TYR A 180 -8.86 -22.65 7.48
C TYR A 180 -8.99 -22.88 8.96
N SER A 181 -7.95 -22.60 9.72
CA SER A 181 -8.02 -22.71 11.15
C SER A 181 -9.01 -21.67 11.72
N LYS A 182 -9.59 -21.98 12.86
CA LYS A 182 -10.44 -21.01 13.60
C LYS A 182 -9.72 -19.68 13.78
N LEU A 183 -8.38 -19.72 13.99
CA LEU A 183 -7.54 -18.52 14.11
C LEU A 183 -7.49 -17.73 12.80
N GLY A 184 -7.30 -18.39 11.66
CA GLY A 184 -7.27 -17.70 10.35
C GLY A 184 -8.58 -17.00 10.02
N VAL A 185 -9.72 -17.65 10.28
CA VAL A 185 -11.05 -17.06 10.13
C VAL A 185 -11.26 -15.88 11.10
N PHE A 186 -10.86 -16.04 12.35
CA PHE A 186 -10.92 -14.97 13.36
C PHE A 186 -10.12 -13.74 12.95
N LEU A 187 -8.88 -13.92 12.48
CA LEU A 187 -8.05 -12.83 11.99
C LEU A 187 -8.67 -12.13 10.79
N TYR A 188 -9.19 -12.90 9.84
CA TYR A 188 -9.87 -12.34 8.68
C TYR A 188 -11.06 -11.46 9.08
N ILE A 189 -11.94 -11.96 9.95
CA ILE A 189 -13.10 -11.21 10.45
C ILE A 189 -12.65 -9.97 11.22
N SER A 190 -11.62 -10.08 12.08
CA SER A 190 -11.09 -8.94 12.83
C SER A 190 -10.55 -7.84 11.93
N PHE A 191 -9.84 -8.20 10.85
CA PHE A 191 -9.32 -7.25 9.87
C PHE A 191 -10.45 -6.60 9.07
N LEU A 192 -11.44 -7.39 8.64
CA LEU A 192 -12.63 -6.89 7.95
C LEU A 192 -13.39 -5.87 8.82
N LEU A 193 -13.63 -6.19 10.07
CA LEU A 193 -14.29 -5.29 11.02
C LEU A 193 -13.46 -4.01 11.24
N GLY A 194 -12.13 -4.13 11.41
CA GLY A 194 -11.23 -2.98 11.50
C GLY A 194 -11.31 -2.06 10.29
N ILE A 195 -11.41 -2.62 9.08
CA ILE A 195 -11.58 -1.85 7.84
C ILE A 195 -12.98 -1.20 7.80
N LEU A 196 -14.03 -1.92 8.17
CA LEU A 196 -15.39 -1.37 8.17
C LEU A 196 -15.50 -0.19 9.14
N VAL A 197 -15.04 -0.33 10.38
CA VAL A 197 -15.09 0.78 11.35
C VAL A 197 -14.22 1.96 10.95
N SER A 198 -13.14 1.74 10.18
CA SER A 198 -12.31 2.83 9.64
C SER A 198 -13.07 3.74 8.67
N GLY A 199 -14.17 3.25 8.08
CA GLY A 199 -14.94 3.96 7.06
C GLY A 199 -14.17 4.18 5.73
N ASP A 200 -13.08 3.46 5.48
CA ASP A 200 -12.27 3.58 4.26
C ASP A 200 -12.77 2.60 3.18
N ARG A 201 -13.56 3.13 2.21
CA ARG A 201 -14.12 2.35 1.09
C ARG A 201 -13.05 1.73 0.21
N THR A 202 -11.98 2.47 -0.07
CA THR A 202 -10.86 1.99 -0.90
C THR A 202 -10.13 0.83 -0.22
N ALA A 203 -9.94 0.90 1.09
CA ALA A 203 -9.35 -0.19 1.86
C ALA A 203 -10.20 -1.47 1.80
N LEU A 204 -11.52 -1.35 1.84
CA LEU A 204 -12.42 -2.48 1.69
C LEU A 204 -12.29 -3.14 0.30
N ILE A 205 -12.22 -2.33 -0.77
CA ILE A 205 -12.00 -2.82 -2.14
C ILE A 205 -10.67 -3.58 -2.23
N TYR A 206 -9.59 -3.06 -1.65
CA TYR A 206 -8.27 -3.72 -1.66
C TYR A 206 -8.29 -5.04 -0.90
N PHE A 207 -8.94 -5.07 0.26
CA PHE A 207 -9.03 -6.26 1.10
C PHE A 207 -9.81 -7.37 0.40
N LEU A 208 -11.01 -7.06 -0.08
CA LEU A 208 -11.86 -8.02 -0.81
C LEU A 208 -11.23 -8.42 -2.15
N GLY A 209 -10.66 -7.47 -2.90
CA GLY A 209 -9.95 -7.73 -4.15
C GLY A 209 -8.76 -8.68 -3.96
N THR A 210 -7.97 -8.49 -2.89
CA THR A 210 -6.89 -9.44 -2.53
C THR A 210 -7.46 -10.84 -2.27
N THR A 211 -8.57 -10.94 -1.53
CA THR A 211 -9.22 -12.22 -1.24
C THR A 211 -9.74 -12.89 -2.52
N ILE A 212 -10.32 -12.13 -3.44
CA ILE A 212 -10.77 -12.63 -4.76
C ILE A 212 -9.58 -13.14 -5.58
N ILE A 213 -8.51 -12.37 -5.70
CA ILE A 213 -7.30 -12.79 -6.43
C ILE A 213 -6.74 -14.10 -5.82
N MET A 214 -6.80 -14.24 -4.50
CA MET A 214 -6.38 -15.45 -3.81
C MET A 214 -7.20 -16.69 -4.24
N THR A 215 -8.50 -16.56 -4.48
CA THR A 215 -9.34 -17.67 -4.98
C THR A 215 -8.87 -18.16 -6.34
N ILE A 216 -8.39 -17.25 -7.19
CA ILE A 216 -7.88 -17.56 -8.53
C ILE A 216 -6.54 -18.29 -8.44
N PHE A 217 -5.68 -17.89 -7.50
CA PHE A 217 -4.36 -18.48 -7.30
C PHE A 217 -4.42 -19.87 -6.67
N LEU A 218 -5.29 -20.08 -5.69
CA LEU A 218 -5.31 -21.26 -4.83
C LEU A 218 -6.54 -22.10 -5.12
N LYS A 219 -6.52 -22.78 -6.28
CA LYS A 219 -7.65 -23.63 -6.74
C LYS A 219 -8.15 -24.62 -5.69
N ASN A 220 -7.25 -25.25 -4.92
CA ASN A 220 -7.64 -26.23 -3.91
C ASN A 220 -8.47 -25.61 -2.76
N PHE A 221 -8.50 -24.28 -2.69
CA PHE A 221 -9.09 -23.54 -1.57
C PHE A 221 -10.24 -22.62 -2.00
N TYR A 222 -10.63 -22.66 -3.28
CA TYR A 222 -11.62 -21.73 -3.83
C TYR A 222 -12.95 -21.74 -3.06
N LYS A 223 -13.45 -22.94 -2.66
CA LYS A 223 -14.72 -23.08 -1.92
C LYS A 223 -14.68 -22.31 -0.59
N PHE A 224 -13.56 -22.40 0.12
CA PHE A 224 -13.36 -21.67 1.37
C PHE A 224 -13.37 -20.16 1.15
N PHE A 225 -12.65 -19.66 0.14
CA PHE A 225 -12.62 -18.23 -0.13
C PHE A 225 -13.95 -17.70 -0.64
N ILE A 226 -14.69 -18.46 -1.44
CA ILE A 226 -16.06 -18.11 -1.82
C ILE A 226 -16.95 -17.99 -0.58
N LEU A 227 -16.85 -18.95 0.36
CA LEU A 227 -17.57 -18.86 1.63
C LEU A 227 -17.19 -17.61 2.43
N ILE A 228 -15.89 -17.29 2.53
CA ILE A 228 -15.41 -16.10 3.24
C ILE A 228 -15.94 -14.81 2.57
N ILE A 229 -15.92 -14.71 1.25
CA ILE A 229 -16.44 -13.58 0.50
C ILE A 229 -17.96 -13.46 0.73
N PHE A 230 -18.68 -14.56 0.70
CA PHE A 230 -20.13 -14.59 1.00
C PHE A 230 -20.42 -14.11 2.43
N LEU A 231 -19.68 -14.62 3.42
CA LEU A 231 -19.82 -14.18 4.82
C LEU A 231 -19.48 -12.71 4.98
N SER A 232 -18.45 -12.22 4.28
CA SER A 232 -18.09 -10.79 4.29
C SER A 232 -19.22 -9.92 3.75
N SER A 233 -19.81 -10.33 2.63
CA SER A 233 -20.96 -9.62 2.04
C SER A 233 -22.14 -9.60 3.00
N LEU A 234 -22.42 -10.72 3.67
CA LEU A 234 -23.49 -10.84 4.68
C LEU A 234 -23.22 -9.91 5.87
N ILE A 235 -22.00 -9.88 6.41
CA ILE A 235 -21.59 -8.99 7.50
C ILE A 235 -21.77 -7.53 7.10
N ILE A 236 -21.33 -7.15 5.90
CA ILE A 236 -21.49 -5.78 5.39
C ILE A 236 -22.96 -5.41 5.28
N LEU A 237 -23.79 -6.29 4.72
CA LEU A 237 -25.24 -6.07 4.62
C LEU A 237 -25.91 -5.90 5.98
N ILE A 238 -25.60 -6.77 6.95
CA ILE A 238 -26.16 -6.69 8.31
C ILE A 238 -25.75 -5.37 8.97
N ILE A 239 -24.46 -5.03 8.95
CA ILE A 239 -23.97 -3.80 9.60
C ILE A 239 -24.59 -2.56 8.95
N THR A 240 -24.67 -2.51 7.63
CA THR A 240 -25.27 -1.37 6.91
C THR A 240 -26.78 -1.26 7.11
N SER A 241 -27.47 -2.37 7.35
CA SER A 241 -28.92 -2.37 7.66
C SER A 241 -29.21 -1.88 9.08
N ILE A 242 -28.34 -2.18 10.04
CA ILE A 242 -28.56 -1.83 11.45
C ILE A 242 -28.05 -0.42 11.77
N ASN A 243 -26.96 0.01 11.15
CA ASN A 243 -26.27 1.26 11.50
C ASN A 243 -26.36 2.29 10.37
N PRO A 244 -27.10 3.40 10.56
CA PRO A 244 -27.26 4.45 9.54
C PRO A 244 -25.93 5.08 9.09
N THR A 245 -24.96 5.23 9.99
CA THR A 245 -23.65 5.81 9.66
C THR A 245 -22.89 4.95 8.64
N PHE A 246 -22.91 3.62 8.79
CA PHE A 246 -22.33 2.70 7.83
C PHE A 246 -23.12 2.70 6.51
N LYS A 247 -24.45 2.70 6.57
CA LYS A 247 -25.28 2.80 5.37
C LYS A 247 -24.94 4.04 4.57
N ILE A 248 -24.95 5.21 5.19
CA ILE A 248 -24.58 6.47 4.55
C ILE A 248 -23.18 6.38 3.94
N ARG A 249 -22.21 5.83 4.67
CA ARG A 249 -20.81 5.81 4.25
C ARG A 249 -20.51 4.83 3.11
N PHE A 250 -21.04 3.62 3.17
CA PHE A 250 -20.71 2.54 2.23
C PHE A 250 -21.76 2.36 1.11
N ILE A 251 -23.00 2.77 1.32
CA ILE A 251 -24.08 2.61 0.34
C ILE A 251 -24.49 3.97 -0.24
N ASP A 252 -25.04 4.87 0.58
CA ASP A 252 -25.70 6.08 0.08
C ASP A 252 -24.70 7.00 -0.63
N ARG A 253 -23.51 7.22 -0.06
CA ARG A 253 -22.46 8.02 -0.71
C ARG A 253 -21.94 7.36 -1.98
N THR A 254 -21.81 6.05 -2.00
CA THR A 254 -21.36 5.34 -3.20
C THR A 254 -22.41 5.41 -4.31
N LEU A 255 -23.70 5.25 -3.97
CA LEU A 255 -24.79 5.33 -4.94
C LEU A 255 -25.08 6.76 -5.40
N ASN A 256 -25.08 7.72 -4.49
CA ASN A 256 -25.50 9.10 -4.78
C ASN A 256 -24.34 9.97 -5.29
N GLU A 257 -23.13 9.80 -4.76
CA GLU A 257 -21.96 10.60 -5.15
C GLU A 257 -21.21 9.98 -6.32
N ASP A 258 -21.03 8.63 -6.31
CA ASP A 258 -20.20 7.94 -7.30
C ASP A 258 -21.03 7.42 -8.49
N LEU A 259 -22.29 6.98 -8.29
CA LEU A 259 -23.15 6.45 -9.37
C LEU A 259 -24.21 7.41 -9.88
N ASN A 260 -24.48 8.50 -9.17
CA ASN A 260 -25.45 9.56 -9.45
C ASN A 260 -26.70 9.10 -10.23
N ILE A 261 -27.54 8.29 -9.58
CA ILE A 261 -28.75 7.66 -10.17
C ILE A 261 -29.91 8.68 -10.35
N SER A 262 -29.68 9.95 -10.00
CA SER A 262 -30.68 11.00 -10.13
C SER A 262 -30.89 11.38 -11.59
N GLN A 263 -32.07 11.19 -12.11
CA GLN A 263 -32.60 11.64 -13.42
C GLN A 263 -32.61 10.63 -14.59
N GLY A 264 -32.79 9.32 -14.30
CA GLY A 264 -33.16 8.40 -15.39
C GLY A 264 -32.08 8.01 -16.40
N PHE A 265 -30.91 8.62 -16.34
CA PHE A 265 -29.69 8.21 -17.05
C PHE A 265 -28.62 7.86 -16.04
N LEU A 266 -28.04 6.68 -16.16
CA LEU A 266 -26.84 6.24 -15.40
C LEU A 266 -25.65 7.14 -15.78
N LYS A 267 -25.50 8.28 -15.10
CA LYS A 267 -24.29 9.06 -15.16
C LYS A 267 -23.34 8.44 -14.14
N LEU A 268 -22.48 7.52 -14.59
CA LEU A 268 -21.47 6.89 -13.78
C LEU A 268 -20.38 7.92 -13.47
N ASN A 269 -20.52 8.64 -12.37
CA ASN A 269 -19.44 9.40 -11.78
C ASN A 269 -18.68 8.44 -10.88
N PHE A 270 -17.57 7.87 -11.35
CA PHE A 270 -16.75 6.93 -10.58
C PHE A 270 -16.05 7.57 -9.37
N PHE A 271 -16.10 8.90 -9.26
CA PHE A 271 -15.39 9.65 -8.22
C PHE A 271 -16.27 10.75 -7.66
N THR A 272 -15.99 11.16 -6.40
CA THR A 272 -16.64 12.35 -5.82
C THR A 272 -16.23 13.61 -6.60
N THR A 273 -17.08 14.63 -6.58
CA THR A 273 -16.82 15.93 -7.25
C THR A 273 -15.45 16.50 -6.85
N THR A 274 -15.08 16.39 -5.56
CA THR A 274 -13.78 16.82 -5.06
C THR A 274 -12.62 16.08 -5.71
N HIS A 275 -12.70 14.75 -5.88
CA HIS A 275 -11.65 13.99 -6.55
C HIS A 275 -11.58 14.32 -8.04
N GLU A 276 -12.72 14.52 -8.71
CA GLU A 276 -12.74 14.93 -10.11
C GLU A 276 -12.05 16.28 -10.32
N GLU A 277 -12.29 17.25 -9.44
CA GLU A 277 -11.62 18.55 -9.50
C GLU A 277 -10.11 18.41 -9.28
N HIS A 278 -9.66 17.58 -8.32
CA HIS A 278 -8.24 17.26 -8.15
C HIS A 278 -7.63 16.67 -9.43
N PHE A 279 -8.36 15.79 -10.12
CA PHE A 279 -7.88 15.15 -11.35
C PHE A 279 -7.78 16.15 -12.51
N LYS A 280 -8.79 17.00 -12.68
CA LYS A 280 -8.79 18.08 -13.68
C LYS A 280 -7.66 19.07 -13.43
N THR A 281 -7.46 19.47 -12.17
CA THR A 281 -6.34 20.34 -11.79
C THR A 281 -4.99 19.69 -12.05
N ALA A 282 -4.82 18.39 -11.76
CA ALA A 282 -3.59 17.69 -12.07
C ALA A 282 -3.25 17.68 -13.56
N ILE A 283 -4.27 17.59 -14.43
CA ILE A 283 -4.09 17.70 -15.89
C ILE A 283 -3.65 19.11 -16.27
N LEU A 284 -4.20 20.16 -15.64
CA LEU A 284 -3.76 21.53 -15.88
C LEU A 284 -2.30 21.76 -15.45
N VAL A 285 -1.94 21.29 -14.26
CA VAL A 285 -0.55 21.33 -13.76
C VAL A 285 0.40 20.57 -14.69
N PHE A 286 0.01 19.39 -15.21
CA PHE A 286 0.79 18.64 -16.18
C PHE A 286 1.07 19.46 -17.45
N LYS A 287 0.07 20.19 -17.97
CA LYS A 287 0.22 20.99 -19.21
C LYS A 287 1.27 22.11 -19.07
N GLU A 288 1.58 22.59 -17.87
CA GLU A 288 2.62 23.59 -17.65
C GLU A 288 4.04 23.05 -17.91
N LYS A 289 4.31 21.78 -17.47
CA LYS A 289 5.62 21.13 -17.63
C LYS A 289 5.47 19.65 -18.04
N PRO A 290 5.08 19.36 -19.29
CA PRO A 290 4.67 18.01 -19.68
C PRO A 290 5.81 16.96 -19.68
N LEU A 291 7.06 17.35 -19.92
CA LEU A 291 8.15 16.38 -20.03
C LEU A 291 8.67 15.91 -18.67
N LEU A 292 9.05 16.85 -17.80
CA LEU A 292 9.70 16.57 -16.52
C LEU A 292 8.79 16.78 -15.30
N GLY A 293 7.58 17.31 -15.52
CA GLY A 293 6.66 17.69 -14.46
C GLY A 293 7.09 18.93 -13.69
N VAL A 294 6.28 19.32 -12.72
CA VAL A 294 6.54 20.51 -11.90
C VAL A 294 7.50 20.24 -10.73
N GLY A 295 7.79 18.97 -10.44
CA GLY A 295 8.64 18.50 -9.35
C GLY A 295 7.86 17.67 -8.32
N PRO A 296 8.48 16.62 -7.74
CA PRO A 296 7.89 15.80 -6.69
C PRO A 296 7.31 16.61 -5.53
N LYS A 297 6.07 16.28 -5.11
CA LYS A 297 5.30 16.96 -4.06
C LYS A 297 4.94 18.43 -4.33
N LEU A 298 5.17 18.96 -5.51
CA LEU A 298 4.84 20.36 -5.82
C LEU A 298 3.43 20.56 -6.36
N PHE A 299 2.65 19.50 -6.56
CA PHE A 299 1.23 19.67 -6.89
C PHE A 299 0.51 20.62 -5.91
N ARG A 300 0.79 20.51 -4.60
CA ARG A 300 0.21 21.35 -3.54
C ARG A 300 0.48 22.86 -3.66
N GLU A 301 1.52 23.23 -4.38
CA GLU A 301 1.85 24.64 -4.63
C GLU A 301 1.31 25.10 -5.98
N GLU A 302 1.49 24.27 -7.00
CA GLU A 302 1.12 24.60 -8.37
C GLU A 302 -0.41 24.58 -8.58
N CYS A 303 -1.15 23.74 -7.83
CA CYS A 303 -2.62 23.69 -7.91
C CYS A 303 -3.28 25.01 -7.52
N LYS A 304 -2.64 25.83 -6.67
CA LYS A 304 -3.17 27.13 -6.23
C LYS A 304 -3.45 28.08 -7.40
N LYS A 305 -2.71 27.96 -8.49
CA LYS A 305 -2.92 28.77 -9.71
C LYS A 305 -4.28 28.53 -10.36
N PHE A 306 -4.90 27.39 -10.09
CA PHE A 306 -6.15 26.94 -10.72
C PHE A 306 -7.34 26.95 -9.77
N GLU A 307 -7.23 27.51 -8.56
CA GLU A 307 -8.32 27.58 -7.56
C GLU A 307 -9.52 28.40 -8.09
N ASN A 308 -9.29 29.38 -8.95
CA ASN A 308 -10.37 30.14 -9.61
C ASN A 308 -11.17 29.32 -10.62
N ILE A 309 -10.62 28.20 -11.12
CA ILE A 309 -11.28 27.32 -12.09
C ILE A 309 -11.96 26.16 -11.36
N TYR A 310 -11.30 25.59 -10.36
CA TYR A 310 -11.77 24.45 -9.56
C TYR A 310 -11.63 24.74 -8.08
N LEU A 311 -12.74 25.06 -7.42
CA LEU A 311 -12.77 25.48 -6.01
C LEU A 311 -12.15 24.43 -5.05
N TYR A 312 -12.39 23.16 -5.32
CA TYR A 312 -11.85 22.04 -4.54
C TYR A 312 -10.70 21.33 -5.26
N GLY A 313 -10.14 21.94 -6.31
CA GLY A 313 -9.10 21.34 -7.14
C GLY A 313 -7.74 21.21 -6.47
N CYS A 314 -7.48 21.99 -5.40
CA CYS A 314 -6.19 22.03 -4.73
C CYS A 314 -6.17 21.19 -3.47
N SER A 315 -5.10 20.39 -3.29
CA SER A 315 -4.86 19.57 -2.11
C SER A 315 -3.36 19.22 -2.02
N THR A 316 -2.99 18.42 -1.01
CA THR A 316 -1.58 18.00 -0.83
C THR A 316 -1.06 17.11 -1.97
N HIS A 317 -1.94 16.47 -2.74
CA HIS A 317 -1.65 15.63 -3.92
C HIS A 317 -2.97 15.32 -4.64
N PRO A 318 -2.94 14.88 -5.91
CA PRO A 318 -4.18 14.67 -6.70
C PRO A 318 -5.04 13.47 -6.25
N HIS A 319 -4.67 12.73 -5.22
CA HIS A 319 -5.32 11.49 -4.79
C HIS A 319 -5.43 10.39 -5.87
N ASN A 320 -4.57 10.42 -6.87
CA ASN A 320 -4.44 9.40 -7.90
C ASN A 320 -2.97 9.27 -8.30
N ASN A 321 -2.40 8.07 -8.18
CA ASN A 321 -0.98 7.84 -8.44
C ASN A 321 -0.58 8.18 -9.87
N PHE A 322 -1.41 7.80 -10.86
CA PHE A 322 -1.14 8.08 -12.27
C PHE A 322 -1.08 9.59 -12.53
N LEU A 323 -2.10 10.33 -12.08
CA LEU A 323 -2.18 11.78 -12.28
C LEU A 323 -1.13 12.53 -11.45
N GLN A 324 -0.80 12.04 -10.26
CA GLN A 324 0.28 12.63 -9.47
C GLN A 324 1.63 12.50 -10.18
N ILE A 325 1.95 11.30 -10.66
CA ILE A 325 3.18 11.05 -11.40
C ILE A 325 3.22 11.90 -12.67
N LEU A 326 2.11 11.94 -13.41
CA LEU A 326 2.00 12.72 -14.62
C LEU A 326 2.22 14.22 -14.39
N SER A 327 1.60 14.81 -13.36
CA SER A 327 1.73 16.22 -13.06
C SER A 327 3.06 16.58 -12.41
N GLU A 328 3.53 15.77 -11.45
CA GLU A 328 4.71 16.10 -10.65
C GLU A 328 6.04 15.72 -11.32
N ILE A 329 6.09 14.62 -12.10
CA ILE A 329 7.32 14.17 -12.77
C ILE A 329 7.17 13.91 -14.27
N GLY A 330 6.06 14.37 -14.87
CA GLY A 330 5.85 14.42 -16.31
C GLY A 330 5.69 13.06 -16.99
N ILE A 331 5.70 13.12 -18.35
CA ILE A 331 5.49 11.93 -19.19
C ILE A 331 6.62 10.91 -19.03
N ILE A 332 7.87 11.35 -18.80
CA ILE A 332 9.01 10.45 -18.61
C ILE A 332 8.85 9.67 -17.29
N GLY A 333 8.42 10.36 -16.21
CA GLY A 333 8.11 9.70 -14.95
C GLY A 333 6.95 8.72 -15.07
N LEU A 334 5.94 9.08 -15.86
CA LEU A 334 4.83 8.20 -16.16
C LEU A 334 5.27 6.94 -16.92
N LEU A 335 6.24 7.04 -17.84
CA LEU A 335 6.80 5.87 -18.51
C LEU A 335 7.49 4.91 -17.52
N PHE A 336 8.28 5.42 -16.57
CA PHE A 336 8.82 4.59 -15.48
C PHE A 336 7.72 3.86 -14.72
N TYR A 337 6.67 4.56 -14.35
CA TYR A 337 5.54 3.97 -13.63
C TYR A 337 4.82 2.90 -14.45
N LEU A 338 4.52 3.16 -15.72
CA LEU A 338 3.83 2.22 -16.60
C LEU A 338 4.67 0.97 -16.88
N LEU A 339 6.01 1.12 -17.03
CA LEU A 339 6.93 -0.01 -17.17
C LEU A 339 6.92 -0.89 -15.91
N ALA A 340 7.01 -0.30 -14.71
CA ALA A 340 6.93 -1.03 -13.46
C ALA A 340 5.58 -1.73 -13.28
N PHE A 341 4.48 -1.00 -13.49
CA PHE A 341 3.13 -1.52 -13.34
C PHE A 341 2.83 -2.65 -14.34
N GLY A 342 3.18 -2.44 -15.62
CA GLY A 342 3.04 -3.44 -16.68
C GLY A 342 3.89 -4.69 -16.42
N TYR A 343 5.13 -4.54 -15.94
CA TYR A 343 5.99 -5.65 -15.54
C TYR A 343 5.35 -6.48 -14.42
N LEU A 344 4.81 -5.84 -13.39
CA LEU A 344 4.16 -6.52 -12.27
C LEU A 344 2.90 -7.27 -12.71
N ILE A 345 2.04 -6.63 -13.51
CA ILE A 345 0.83 -7.27 -14.05
C ILE A 345 1.18 -8.45 -14.95
N ASN A 346 2.13 -8.28 -15.88
CA ASN A 346 2.55 -9.35 -16.78
C ASN A 346 3.10 -10.56 -16.00
N ASN A 347 3.93 -10.31 -14.98
CA ASN A 347 4.42 -11.38 -14.11
C ASN A 347 3.28 -12.07 -13.36
N LEU A 348 2.32 -11.32 -12.82
CA LEU A 348 1.18 -11.88 -12.12
C LEU A 348 0.35 -12.78 -13.05
N ILE A 349 0.00 -12.29 -14.24
CA ILE A 349 -0.79 -13.04 -15.25
C ILE A 349 -0.04 -14.30 -15.69
N ASN A 350 1.23 -14.18 -16.06
CA ASN A 350 2.04 -15.32 -16.47
C ASN A 350 2.15 -16.38 -15.36
N ASN A 351 2.27 -15.93 -14.11
CA ASN A 351 2.31 -16.83 -12.96
C ASN A 351 0.95 -17.51 -12.72
N ILE A 352 -0.17 -16.81 -12.89
CA ILE A 352 -1.51 -17.42 -12.85
C ILE A 352 -1.66 -18.49 -13.94
N LEU A 353 -1.26 -18.17 -15.18
CA LEU A 353 -1.37 -19.10 -16.31
C LEU A 353 -0.49 -20.34 -16.14
N LYS A 354 0.76 -20.18 -15.68
CA LYS A 354 1.65 -21.30 -15.35
C LYS A 354 1.08 -22.17 -14.24
N ASN A 355 0.50 -21.54 -13.25
CA ASN A 355 -0.11 -22.21 -12.12
C ASN A 355 -1.31 -23.07 -12.49
N ARG A 356 -2.08 -22.66 -13.51
CA ARG A 356 -3.20 -23.46 -14.04
C ARG A 356 -2.75 -24.78 -14.65
N LYS A 357 -1.51 -24.87 -15.13
CA LYS A 357 -0.95 -26.08 -15.78
C LYS A 357 -0.30 -27.05 -14.78
N ASN A 358 0.31 -26.53 -13.71
CA ASN A 358 1.07 -27.32 -12.74
C ASN A 358 0.43 -27.24 -11.35
N ASN A 359 -0.08 -28.37 -10.83
CA ASN A 359 -0.73 -28.40 -9.50
C ASN A 359 0.24 -28.36 -8.30
N ASN A 360 1.54 -28.30 -8.52
CA ASN A 360 2.55 -28.28 -7.45
C ASN A 360 2.98 -26.83 -7.15
N TYR A 361 2.51 -26.31 -6.03
CA TYR A 361 2.83 -24.98 -5.55
C TYR A 361 4.06 -25.02 -4.62
N ASN A 362 5.14 -24.36 -5.05
CA ASN A 362 6.22 -24.02 -4.13
C ASN A 362 5.78 -22.76 -3.34
N ASN A 363 5.97 -22.79 -2.01
CA ASN A 363 5.62 -21.68 -1.13
C ASN A 363 6.29 -20.36 -1.58
N ASP A 364 7.55 -20.41 -2.00
CA ASP A 364 8.26 -19.24 -2.53
C ASP A 364 7.53 -18.60 -3.71
N PHE A 365 6.94 -19.41 -4.59
CA PHE A 365 6.15 -18.95 -5.72
C PHE A 365 4.88 -18.20 -5.26
N ILE A 366 4.15 -18.79 -4.31
CA ILE A 366 2.95 -18.17 -3.76
C ILE A 366 3.30 -16.84 -3.10
N VAL A 367 4.31 -16.82 -2.22
CA VAL A 367 4.72 -15.61 -1.51
C VAL A 367 5.13 -14.50 -2.48
N LYS A 368 5.90 -14.81 -3.54
CA LYS A 368 6.28 -13.84 -4.57
C LYS A 368 5.05 -13.17 -5.21
N ASN A 369 4.03 -13.96 -5.55
CA ASN A 369 2.82 -13.41 -6.15
C ASN A 369 2.04 -12.51 -5.18
N PHE A 370 2.00 -12.86 -3.90
CA PHE A 370 1.39 -11.98 -2.89
C PHE A 370 2.20 -10.70 -2.65
N MET A 371 3.52 -10.73 -2.79
CA MET A 371 4.33 -9.50 -2.76
C MET A 371 4.02 -8.61 -3.99
N ILE A 372 3.86 -9.20 -5.18
CA ILE A 372 3.41 -8.46 -6.37
C ILE A 372 2.03 -7.83 -6.12
N ILE A 373 1.08 -8.56 -5.55
CA ILE A 373 -0.26 -8.04 -5.23
C ILE A 373 -0.17 -6.88 -4.23
N ALA A 374 0.67 -7.00 -3.19
CA ALA A 374 0.86 -5.93 -2.20
C ALA A 374 1.39 -4.64 -2.83
N ILE A 375 2.33 -4.75 -3.79
CA ILE A 375 2.84 -3.61 -4.54
C ILE A 375 1.75 -3.03 -5.44
N LEU A 376 1.07 -3.87 -6.24
CA LEU A 376 0.02 -3.43 -7.18
C LEU A 376 -1.12 -2.69 -6.48
N ILE A 377 -1.59 -3.17 -5.32
CA ILE A 377 -2.61 -2.49 -4.52
C ILE A 377 -2.13 -1.11 -4.09
N SER A 378 -0.86 -1.01 -3.72
CA SER A 378 -0.30 0.23 -3.18
C SER A 378 -0.05 1.28 -4.26
N ILE A 379 0.28 0.87 -5.50
CA ILE A 379 0.59 1.78 -6.63
C ILE A 379 -0.53 1.88 -7.67
N GLN A 380 -1.67 1.24 -7.49
CA GLN A 380 -2.74 1.16 -8.48
C GLN A 380 -3.22 2.56 -8.94
N PRO A 381 -3.67 2.72 -10.22
CA PRO A 381 -4.11 3.99 -10.78
C PRO A 381 -5.64 4.23 -10.72
N LEU A 382 -6.44 3.21 -10.36
CA LEU A 382 -7.90 3.22 -10.58
C LEU A 382 -8.68 3.88 -9.45
N PHE A 383 -8.22 3.77 -8.21
CA PHE A 383 -8.93 4.28 -7.03
C PHE A 383 -8.13 5.41 -6.37
N PRO A 384 -8.80 6.24 -5.56
CA PRO A 384 -8.11 7.26 -4.78
C PRO A 384 -6.95 6.68 -3.97
N SER A 385 -5.79 7.33 -4.05
CA SER A 385 -4.54 6.87 -3.46
C SER A 385 -3.94 7.89 -2.51
N SER A 386 -3.02 7.45 -1.66
CA SER A 386 -2.17 8.32 -0.84
C SER A 386 -1.09 8.98 -1.71
N ASN A 387 -0.40 9.99 -1.16
CA ASN A 387 0.70 10.65 -1.86
C ASN A 387 1.81 9.66 -2.25
N PHE A 388 2.04 9.48 -3.56
CA PHE A 388 3.03 8.56 -4.11
C PHE A 388 4.44 8.81 -3.56
N PHE A 389 4.85 10.07 -3.42
CA PHE A 389 6.14 10.47 -2.86
C PHE A 389 6.13 10.58 -1.33
N GLY A 390 5.05 10.15 -0.68
CA GLY A 390 4.98 10.11 0.78
C GLY A 390 5.97 9.10 1.36
N SER A 391 6.89 9.57 2.22
CA SER A 391 7.95 8.70 2.75
C SER A 391 7.43 7.48 3.49
N TYR A 392 6.32 7.61 4.20
CA TYR A 392 5.69 6.50 4.92
C TYR A 392 5.07 5.46 3.97
N ILE A 393 4.33 5.91 2.95
CA ILE A 393 3.68 5.00 2.00
C ILE A 393 4.69 4.19 1.19
N ASN A 394 5.86 4.76 0.92
CA ASN A 394 6.94 4.05 0.25
C ASN A 394 7.40 2.79 1.00
N THR A 395 7.21 2.71 2.31
CA THR A 395 7.47 1.49 3.07
C THR A 395 6.64 0.31 2.55
N PHE A 396 5.37 0.55 2.20
CA PHE A 396 4.47 -0.47 1.65
C PHE A 396 4.76 -0.82 0.19
N TYR A 397 5.55 -0.01 -0.53
CA TYR A 397 6.06 -0.36 -1.86
C TYR A 397 7.33 -1.20 -1.75
N TYR A 398 8.29 -0.77 -0.94
CA TYR A 398 9.64 -1.31 -0.94
C TYR A 398 9.85 -2.50 0.00
N LEU A 399 9.05 -2.64 1.06
CA LEU A 399 9.08 -3.83 1.93
C LEU A 399 8.73 -5.11 1.15
N PRO A 400 7.60 -5.20 0.40
CA PRO A 400 7.32 -6.38 -0.40
C PRO A 400 8.32 -6.57 -1.56
N ILE A 401 8.91 -5.50 -2.13
CA ILE A 401 10.00 -5.62 -3.10
C ILE A 401 11.21 -6.34 -2.46
N GLY A 402 11.60 -5.95 -1.25
CA GLY A 402 12.72 -6.59 -0.55
C GLY A 402 12.48 -8.07 -0.26
N ILE A 403 11.27 -8.45 0.14
CA ILE A 403 10.87 -9.85 0.35
C ILE A 403 10.88 -10.61 -0.99
N TYR A 404 10.34 -10.02 -2.05
CA TYR A 404 10.37 -10.62 -3.40
C TYR A 404 11.79 -10.92 -3.88
N LEU A 405 12.70 -9.96 -3.76
CA LEU A 405 14.10 -10.09 -4.13
C LEU A 405 14.82 -11.19 -3.35
N ALA A 406 14.54 -11.34 -2.05
CA ALA A 406 15.10 -12.40 -1.23
C ALA A 406 14.76 -13.79 -1.76
N LEU A 407 13.54 -13.95 -2.28
CA LEU A 407 13.02 -15.21 -2.81
C LEU A 407 13.43 -15.48 -4.27
N GLU A 408 13.86 -14.46 -5.00
CA GLU A 408 14.34 -14.61 -6.37
C GLU A 408 15.71 -15.29 -6.44
N LYS A 409 16.59 -14.99 -5.49
CA LYS A 409 17.97 -15.51 -5.42
C LYS A 409 18.08 -16.95 -4.91
N THR A 410 17.01 -17.55 -4.45
CA THR A 410 16.99 -18.91 -3.89
C THR A 410 16.79 -20.01 -4.97
N LYS A 411 17.03 -19.69 -6.25
CA LYS A 411 17.05 -20.65 -7.37
C LYS A 411 18.46 -21.22 -7.58
#